data_9cf6aabfaeb43ef726d2a93b16cc30fc
#
_entry.id   9cf6aabfaeb43ef726d2a93b16cc30fc
#
_cell.length_a   1.000
_cell.length_b   1.000
_cell.length_c   1.000
_cell.angle_alpha   90.00
_cell.angle_beta   90.00
_cell.angle_gamma   90.00
#
_symmetry.space_group_name_H-M   'P 1'
#
loop_
_entity.id
_entity.type
_entity.pdbx_description
1 polymer ?
#
loop_
_entity_poly.entity_id
_entity_poly.type
_entity_poly.pdbx_seq_one_letter_code
_entity_poly.pdbx_strand_id
1 'polypeptide(L)'
;PQLEASHHDSVCTAVPKYEANVAAIKLLRQLEQEGRSATAQEHAVLSLYTGWGSLVKALDGATTDTAWQARHAELKELLTPEEFSSAIASSLNAYYTPLAVVQAIWSALQRLGFEGGNILEPSCGTGLFLAGMPQEVARKSRITAVELDDVSARMTKAMYAQYGVKVHQSHFERVRLPAGSYDLVVGNPPFGAEQSAELRNVPFAKFSIHNYFFAKALEMVRPGGLVAFITSSGTMDAYTAGHRAYLNSVAKLVTAIRLPGGTFSGIAGTSVTTDLLIFQKREAKAAASYEPKWAELVRVPTSSRICGSSSTALMTNEYFLVHPENVIGKLQSASTQYGGQTVVCKFDGDLAQALQERVAAMPEGIYKARAKSPAAESQKAEVVQLDQWRR
;
A
#
# COMPACT_ATOMS: atom_id res chain seq x y z
N PRO A 1 12.83 -3.12 -13.48
CA PRO A 1 12.03 -3.79 -14.53
C PRO A 1 10.60 -3.36 -14.35
N GLN A 2 10.00 -2.77 -15.40
CA GLN A 2 8.54 -2.64 -15.40
C GLN A 2 7.96 -4.04 -15.50
N LEU A 3 7.18 -4.46 -14.51
CA LEU A 3 6.34 -5.64 -14.60
C LEU A 3 5.27 -5.35 -15.65
N GLU A 4 5.25 -6.10 -16.73
CA GLU A 4 4.10 -6.11 -17.63
C GLU A 4 2.92 -6.73 -16.86
N ALA A 5 1.73 -6.16 -16.99
CA ALA A 5 0.52 -6.60 -16.32
C ALA A 5 0.23 -8.10 -16.55
N SER A 6 0.63 -8.62 -17.72
CA SER A 6 0.51 -10.04 -18.11
C SER A 6 1.24 -11.04 -17.20
N HIS A 7 2.30 -10.63 -16.49
CA HIS A 7 3.03 -11.53 -15.60
C HIS A 7 2.36 -11.75 -14.25
N HIS A 8 1.64 -10.75 -13.74
CA HIS A 8 0.90 -10.86 -12.48
C HIS A 8 -0.42 -11.61 -12.63
N ASP A 9 -1.08 -11.48 -13.80
CA ASP A 9 -2.36 -12.12 -14.08
C ASP A 9 -2.23 -13.61 -14.44
N SER A 10 -1.03 -14.07 -14.83
CA SER A 10 -0.79 -15.49 -15.15
C SER A 10 -0.86 -16.43 -13.94
N VAL A 11 -0.82 -15.89 -12.70
CA VAL A 11 -0.86 -16.64 -11.43
C VAL A 11 -2.15 -16.35 -10.68
N CYS A 12 -3.32 -16.63 -11.33
CA CYS A 12 -4.62 -16.21 -10.77
C CYS A 12 -5.18 -17.11 -9.66
N THR A 13 -4.76 -18.38 -9.56
CA THR A 13 -5.31 -19.35 -8.61
C THR A 13 -4.30 -19.70 -7.51
N ALA A 14 -4.78 -20.27 -6.39
CA ALA A 14 -3.95 -20.53 -5.21
C ALA A 14 -2.81 -21.52 -5.46
N VAL A 15 -3.01 -22.54 -6.29
CA VAL A 15 -1.97 -23.57 -6.58
C VAL A 15 -0.81 -23.00 -7.40
N PRO A 16 -1.02 -22.32 -8.54
CA PRO A 16 0.05 -21.65 -9.27
C PRO A 16 0.80 -20.61 -8.43
N LYS A 17 0.09 -19.86 -7.56
CA LYS A 17 0.73 -18.93 -6.62
C LYS A 17 1.65 -19.63 -5.64
N TYR A 18 1.21 -20.76 -5.10
CA TYR A 18 2.03 -21.58 -4.21
C TYR A 18 3.31 -22.05 -4.91
N GLU A 19 3.17 -22.63 -6.10
CA GLU A 19 4.31 -23.14 -6.88
C GLU A 19 5.29 -22.02 -7.26
N ALA A 20 4.79 -20.86 -7.65
CA ALA A 20 5.60 -19.68 -7.92
C ALA A 20 6.36 -19.18 -6.68
N ASN A 21 5.67 -19.13 -5.53
CA ASN A 21 6.32 -18.76 -4.26
C ASN A 21 7.43 -19.73 -3.86
N VAL A 22 7.18 -21.05 -3.95
CA VAL A 22 8.17 -22.07 -3.62
C VAL A 22 9.39 -21.97 -4.56
N ALA A 23 9.16 -21.80 -5.87
CA ALA A 23 10.25 -21.62 -6.84
C ALA A 23 11.07 -20.35 -6.53
N ALA A 24 10.42 -19.25 -6.25
CA ALA A 24 11.09 -17.99 -5.92
C ALA A 24 11.89 -18.09 -4.62
N ILE A 25 11.35 -18.74 -3.58
CA ILE A 25 12.06 -18.93 -2.30
C ILE A 25 13.28 -19.83 -2.47
N LYS A 26 13.15 -20.94 -3.21
CA LYS A 26 14.30 -21.83 -3.52
C LYS A 26 15.40 -21.06 -4.26
N LEU A 27 15.03 -20.26 -5.24
CA LEU A 27 15.97 -19.41 -5.97
C LEU A 27 16.61 -18.34 -5.08
N LEU A 28 15.82 -17.67 -4.23
CA LEU A 28 16.34 -16.67 -3.29
C LEU A 28 17.43 -17.28 -2.41
N ARG A 29 17.19 -18.45 -1.83
CA ARG A 29 18.17 -19.17 -1.00
C ARG A 29 19.44 -19.52 -1.75
N GLN A 30 19.30 -19.97 -3.01
CA GLN A 30 20.45 -20.24 -3.87
C GLN A 30 21.29 -18.98 -4.10
N LEU A 31 20.66 -17.86 -4.44
CA LEU A 31 21.35 -16.59 -4.67
C LEU A 31 22.07 -16.08 -3.41
N GLU A 32 21.46 -16.27 -2.23
CA GLU A 32 22.07 -15.92 -0.95
C GLU A 32 23.29 -16.81 -0.63
N GLN A 33 23.20 -18.12 -0.89
CA GLN A 33 24.32 -19.05 -0.70
C GLN A 33 25.49 -18.75 -1.66
N GLU A 34 25.18 -18.39 -2.91
CA GLU A 34 26.16 -18.03 -3.91
C GLU A 34 26.69 -16.59 -3.73
N GLY A 35 26.06 -15.77 -2.90
CA GLY A 35 26.49 -14.39 -2.59
C GLY A 35 26.44 -13.45 -3.81
N ARG A 36 25.55 -13.72 -4.75
CA ARG A 36 25.41 -12.95 -6.01
C ARG A 36 24.04 -12.36 -6.23
N SER A 37 23.98 -11.38 -7.10
CA SER A 37 22.72 -10.82 -7.59
C SER A 37 22.05 -11.74 -8.62
N ALA A 38 20.72 -11.61 -8.73
CA ALA A 38 19.93 -12.33 -9.72
C ALA A 38 20.23 -11.85 -11.15
N THR A 39 20.25 -12.78 -12.09
CA THR A 39 20.24 -12.49 -13.54
C THR A 39 18.87 -12.01 -13.98
N ALA A 40 18.73 -11.49 -15.21
CA ALA A 40 17.44 -11.07 -15.74
C ALA A 40 16.38 -12.19 -15.78
N GLN A 41 16.79 -13.42 -16.09
CA GLN A 41 15.89 -14.58 -16.08
C GLN A 41 15.47 -14.96 -14.66
N GLU A 42 16.41 -14.92 -13.71
CA GLU A 42 16.11 -15.19 -12.29
C GLU A 42 15.22 -14.09 -11.70
N HIS A 43 15.39 -12.83 -12.11
CA HIS A 43 14.47 -11.76 -11.75
C HIS A 43 13.03 -12.04 -12.19
N ALA A 44 12.82 -12.65 -13.36
CA ALA A 44 11.49 -13.04 -13.80
C ALA A 44 10.87 -14.09 -12.86
N VAL A 45 11.65 -15.04 -12.36
CA VAL A 45 11.17 -16.03 -11.37
C VAL A 45 10.86 -15.36 -10.03
N LEU A 46 11.77 -14.51 -9.51
CA LEU A 46 11.55 -13.80 -8.24
C LEU A 46 10.32 -12.89 -8.30
N SER A 47 10.04 -12.28 -9.46
CA SER A 47 8.91 -11.38 -9.65
C SER A 47 7.54 -12.07 -9.56
N LEU A 48 7.50 -13.39 -9.67
CA LEU A 48 6.27 -14.18 -9.49
C LEU A 48 5.94 -14.47 -8.01
N TYR A 49 6.83 -14.09 -7.08
CA TYR A 49 6.54 -14.20 -5.66
C TYR A 49 5.40 -13.26 -5.26
N THR A 50 4.32 -13.85 -4.76
CA THR A 50 3.11 -13.11 -4.39
C THR A 50 2.92 -12.94 -2.88
N GLY A 51 3.84 -13.47 -2.03
CA GLY A 51 3.67 -13.49 -0.57
C GLY A 51 2.56 -14.44 -0.10
N TRP A 52 2.03 -14.23 1.09
CA TRP A 52 1.25 -15.26 1.81
C TRP A 52 -0.26 -15.05 1.83
N GLY A 53 -0.79 -13.86 1.52
CA GLY A 53 -2.19 -13.49 1.75
C GLY A 53 -3.22 -14.40 1.10
N SER A 54 -2.95 -14.97 -0.08
CA SER A 54 -3.83 -15.92 -0.77
C SER A 54 -3.51 -17.39 -0.47
N LEU A 55 -2.53 -17.67 0.39
CA LEU A 55 -2.00 -19.00 0.66
C LEU A 55 -2.25 -19.47 2.10
N VAL A 56 -3.27 -18.93 2.76
CA VAL A 56 -3.63 -19.26 4.17
C VAL A 56 -3.77 -20.77 4.36
N LYS A 57 -4.35 -21.51 3.38
CA LYS A 57 -4.48 -22.96 3.45
C LYS A 57 -3.14 -23.71 3.51
N ALA A 58 -2.08 -23.17 2.87
CA ALA A 58 -0.74 -23.75 2.93
C ALA A 58 -0.07 -23.51 4.29
N LEU A 59 -0.50 -22.49 5.02
CA LEU A 59 -0.01 -22.16 6.36
C LEU A 59 -0.84 -22.80 7.47
N ASP A 60 -2.05 -23.31 7.16
CA ASP A 60 -2.97 -23.90 8.11
C ASP A 60 -2.65 -25.40 8.33
N GLY A 61 -2.09 -25.72 9.49
CA GLY A 61 -1.81 -27.12 9.88
C GLY A 61 -3.05 -27.96 10.21
N ALA A 62 -4.22 -27.34 10.34
CA ALA A 62 -5.50 -28.03 10.61
C ALA A 62 -6.31 -28.30 9.32
N THR A 63 -5.80 -27.95 8.15
CA THR A 63 -6.48 -28.21 6.88
C THR A 63 -6.77 -29.70 6.67
N THR A 64 -8.00 -30.01 6.24
CA THR A 64 -8.43 -31.40 5.94
C THR A 64 -8.18 -31.78 4.47
N ASP A 65 -7.79 -30.83 3.64
CA ASP A 65 -7.47 -31.03 2.22
C ASP A 65 -6.08 -31.66 2.08
N THR A 66 -6.03 -32.91 1.65
CA THR A 66 -4.79 -33.70 1.54
C THR A 66 -3.72 -33.05 0.65
N ALA A 67 -4.16 -32.38 -0.43
CA ALA A 67 -3.24 -31.66 -1.32
C ALA A 67 -2.63 -30.43 -0.63
N TRP A 68 -3.36 -29.76 0.25
CA TRP A 68 -2.84 -28.65 1.04
C TRP A 68 -2.03 -29.12 2.24
N GLN A 69 -2.32 -30.30 2.81
CA GLN A 69 -1.48 -30.92 3.84
C GLN A 69 -0.06 -31.19 3.31
N ALA A 70 0.06 -31.76 2.10
CA ALA A 70 1.36 -31.99 1.48
C ALA A 70 2.14 -30.67 1.26
N ARG A 71 1.46 -29.62 0.78
CA ARG A 71 2.06 -28.28 0.60
C ARG A 71 2.46 -27.63 1.93
N HIS A 72 1.66 -27.81 2.97
CA HIS A 72 2.01 -27.36 4.32
C HIS A 72 3.29 -28.02 4.83
N ALA A 73 3.42 -29.34 4.64
CA ALA A 73 4.64 -30.08 5.00
C ALA A 73 5.86 -29.57 4.22
N GLU A 74 5.74 -29.40 2.89
CA GLU A 74 6.79 -28.84 2.05
C GLU A 74 7.24 -27.46 2.52
N LEU A 75 6.29 -26.56 2.88
CA LEU A 75 6.64 -25.23 3.41
C LEU A 75 7.38 -25.31 4.74
N LYS A 76 7.00 -26.22 5.62
CA LYS A 76 7.69 -26.42 6.90
C LYS A 76 9.13 -26.92 6.74
N GLU A 77 9.42 -27.67 5.68
CA GLU A 77 10.79 -28.08 5.35
C GLU A 77 11.56 -26.95 4.67
N LEU A 78 10.86 -26.14 3.87
CA LEU A 78 11.47 -25.03 3.12
C LEU A 78 11.77 -23.82 3.99
N LEU A 79 10.92 -23.47 4.96
CA LEU A 79 11.04 -22.29 5.81
C LEU A 79 11.61 -22.65 7.18
N THR A 80 12.36 -21.72 7.79
CA THR A 80 12.70 -21.84 9.20
C THR A 80 11.45 -21.66 10.07
N PRO A 81 11.45 -22.11 11.34
CA PRO A 81 10.31 -21.86 12.25
C PRO A 81 9.94 -20.38 12.37
N GLU A 82 10.94 -19.49 12.36
CA GLU A 82 10.77 -18.03 12.45
C GLU A 82 10.15 -17.47 11.17
N GLU A 83 10.66 -17.88 9.98
CA GLU A 83 10.09 -17.50 8.68
C GLU A 83 8.65 -18.00 8.56
N PHE A 84 8.36 -19.23 8.99
CA PHE A 84 7.02 -19.80 8.96
C PHE A 84 6.05 -19.03 9.87
N SER A 85 6.49 -18.68 11.08
CA SER A 85 5.71 -17.86 12.01
C SER A 85 5.46 -16.45 11.46
N SER A 86 6.46 -15.85 10.84
CA SER A 86 6.34 -14.55 10.16
C SER A 86 5.35 -14.61 9.00
N ALA A 87 5.40 -15.67 8.18
CA ALA A 87 4.46 -15.90 7.09
C ALA A 87 3.00 -16.01 7.57
N ILE A 88 2.74 -16.72 8.68
CA ILE A 88 1.41 -16.79 9.29
C ILE A 88 0.96 -15.39 9.73
N ALA A 89 1.79 -14.66 10.47
CA ALA A 89 1.45 -13.34 10.97
C ALA A 89 1.14 -12.35 9.84
N SER A 90 1.91 -12.38 8.76
CA SER A 90 1.73 -11.49 7.60
C SER A 90 0.52 -11.89 6.74
N SER A 91 0.16 -13.18 6.67
CA SER A 91 -0.93 -13.66 5.81
C SER A 91 -2.28 -13.06 6.18
N LEU A 92 -2.50 -12.72 7.45
CA LEU A 92 -3.75 -12.14 7.94
C LEU A 92 -3.99 -10.71 7.46
N ASN A 93 -2.93 -10.00 7.08
CA ASN A 93 -2.97 -8.58 6.73
C ASN A 93 -2.42 -8.28 5.31
N ALA A 94 -2.09 -9.33 4.54
CA ALA A 94 -1.52 -9.19 3.21
C ALA A 94 -2.62 -9.00 2.15
N TYR A 95 -2.93 -7.76 1.85
CA TYR A 95 -3.85 -7.38 0.77
C TYR A 95 -3.04 -6.89 -0.43
N TYR A 96 -3.06 -7.68 -1.52
CA TYR A 96 -2.36 -7.27 -2.76
C TYR A 96 -3.15 -6.20 -3.50
N THR A 97 -2.45 -5.12 -3.78
CA THR A 97 -3.00 -4.00 -4.53
C THR A 97 -3.03 -4.34 -6.02
N PRO A 98 -4.19 -4.24 -6.71
CA PRO A 98 -4.21 -4.39 -8.17
C PRO A 98 -3.25 -3.40 -8.84
N LEU A 99 -2.56 -3.86 -9.89
CA LEU A 99 -1.57 -3.03 -10.59
C LEU A 99 -2.18 -1.73 -11.12
N ALA A 100 -3.43 -1.77 -11.61
CA ALA A 100 -4.15 -0.58 -12.07
C ALA A 100 -4.29 0.50 -10.97
N VAL A 101 -4.48 0.08 -9.71
CA VAL A 101 -4.55 0.99 -8.56
C VAL A 101 -3.18 1.59 -8.25
N VAL A 102 -2.11 0.78 -8.30
CA VAL A 102 -0.73 1.26 -8.12
C VAL A 102 -0.37 2.28 -9.19
N GLN A 103 -0.69 1.98 -10.46
CA GLN A 103 -0.46 2.90 -11.59
C GLN A 103 -1.24 4.20 -11.44
N ALA A 104 -2.50 4.13 -10.98
CA ALA A 104 -3.31 5.33 -10.73
C ALA A 104 -2.70 6.20 -9.62
N ILE A 105 -2.15 5.59 -8.56
CA ILE A 105 -1.46 6.33 -7.48
C ILE A 105 -0.24 7.06 -8.02
N TRP A 106 0.60 6.39 -8.80
CA TRP A 106 1.77 7.03 -9.39
C TRP A 106 1.38 8.14 -10.36
N SER A 107 0.36 7.93 -11.19
CA SER A 107 -0.18 8.96 -12.09
C SER A 107 -0.73 10.17 -11.31
N ALA A 108 -1.43 9.93 -10.20
CA ALA A 108 -1.91 10.98 -9.30
C ALA A 108 -0.75 11.79 -8.71
N LEU A 109 0.30 11.11 -8.22
CA LEU A 109 1.48 11.76 -7.66
C LEU A 109 2.21 12.61 -8.71
N GLN A 110 2.37 12.11 -9.94
CA GLN A 110 2.97 12.87 -11.05
C GLN A 110 2.11 14.11 -11.40
N ARG A 111 0.79 13.95 -11.46
CA ARG A 111 -0.12 15.10 -11.70
C ARG A 111 -0.01 16.16 -10.60
N LEU A 112 0.17 15.75 -9.35
CA LEU A 112 0.42 16.66 -8.24
C LEU A 112 1.79 17.35 -8.32
N GLY A 113 2.66 16.97 -9.27
CA GLY A 113 3.98 17.54 -9.50
C GLY A 113 5.13 16.78 -8.84
N PHE A 114 4.90 15.53 -8.36
CA PHE A 114 5.97 14.72 -7.80
C PHE A 114 6.79 14.06 -8.93
N GLU A 115 8.05 14.44 -9.05
CA GLU A 115 8.95 13.92 -10.07
C GLU A 115 10.08 13.05 -9.50
N GLY A 116 10.16 12.88 -8.19
CA GLY A 116 11.20 12.15 -7.48
C GLY A 116 11.62 12.82 -6.18
N GLY A 117 12.52 12.17 -5.44
CA GLY A 117 12.99 12.62 -4.14
C GLY A 117 13.27 11.44 -3.19
N ASN A 118 13.23 11.69 -1.89
CA ASN A 118 13.34 10.63 -0.90
C ASN A 118 11.97 9.98 -0.69
N ILE A 119 11.85 8.71 -1.04
CA ILE A 119 10.60 7.93 -0.97
C ILE A 119 10.71 6.89 0.14
N LEU A 120 9.64 6.74 0.92
CA LEU A 120 9.48 5.68 1.91
C LEU A 120 8.25 4.83 1.56
N GLU A 121 8.42 3.52 1.50
CA GLU A 121 7.33 2.53 1.45
C GLU A 121 7.34 1.73 2.77
N PRO A 122 6.40 1.98 3.70
CA PRO A 122 6.49 1.48 5.07
C PRO A 122 5.96 0.05 5.28
N SER A 123 5.46 -0.58 4.23
CA SER A 123 4.94 -1.96 4.19
C SER A 123 5.02 -2.48 2.77
N CYS A 124 6.24 -2.71 2.28
CA CYS A 124 6.46 -2.91 0.85
C CYS A 124 6.00 -4.28 0.33
N GLY A 125 5.79 -5.26 1.22
CA GLY A 125 5.44 -6.61 0.80
C GLY A 125 6.41 -7.14 -0.25
N THR A 126 5.88 -7.49 -1.40
CA THR A 126 6.65 -7.99 -2.54
C THR A 126 7.23 -6.88 -3.44
N GLY A 127 7.09 -5.61 -3.05
CA GLY A 127 7.62 -4.46 -3.79
C GLY A 127 6.76 -4.01 -4.98
N LEU A 128 5.45 -4.22 -4.94
CA LEU A 128 4.57 -3.89 -6.06
C LEU A 128 4.54 -2.38 -6.37
N PHE A 129 4.58 -1.52 -5.36
CA PHE A 129 4.69 -0.07 -5.57
C PHE A 129 6.04 0.33 -6.19
N LEU A 130 7.11 -0.40 -5.87
CA LEU A 130 8.42 -0.21 -6.50
C LEU A 130 8.39 -0.65 -7.97
N ALA A 131 7.74 -1.78 -8.27
CA ALA A 131 7.58 -2.30 -9.62
C ALA A 131 6.74 -1.38 -10.51
N GLY A 132 5.67 -0.79 -9.96
CA GLY A 132 4.77 0.13 -10.67
C GLY A 132 5.27 1.57 -10.76
N MET A 133 6.42 1.89 -10.14
CA MET A 133 6.98 3.26 -10.15
C MET A 133 7.42 3.66 -11.56
N PRO A 134 7.03 4.85 -12.06
CA PRO A 134 7.54 5.37 -13.31
C PRO A 134 9.06 5.48 -13.31
N GLN A 135 9.68 5.10 -14.43
CA GLN A 135 11.14 5.02 -14.53
C GLN A 135 11.84 6.37 -14.28
N GLU A 136 11.22 7.45 -14.74
CA GLU A 136 11.74 8.81 -14.53
C GLU A 136 11.73 9.19 -13.04
N VAL A 137 10.69 8.79 -12.32
CA VAL A 137 10.59 9.00 -10.86
C VAL A 137 11.66 8.18 -10.15
N ALA A 138 11.81 6.89 -10.52
CA ALA A 138 12.79 6.00 -9.92
C ALA A 138 14.22 6.54 -10.06
N ARG A 139 14.60 7.02 -11.25
CA ARG A 139 15.93 7.60 -11.54
C ARG A 139 16.27 8.84 -10.72
N LYS A 140 15.26 9.60 -10.29
CA LYS A 140 15.39 10.83 -9.50
C LYS A 140 15.20 10.60 -8.00
N SER A 141 15.07 9.33 -7.57
CA SER A 141 14.64 9.00 -6.19
C SER A 141 15.67 8.21 -5.42
N ARG A 142 15.65 8.39 -4.09
CA ARG A 142 16.26 7.51 -3.11
C ARG A 142 15.15 6.80 -2.36
N ILE A 143 15.14 5.48 -2.41
CA ILE A 143 14.02 4.68 -1.94
C ILE A 143 14.42 3.91 -0.69
N THR A 144 13.60 4.04 0.34
CA THR A 144 13.65 3.22 1.55
C THR A 144 12.36 2.41 1.62
N ALA A 145 12.48 1.11 1.84
CA ALA A 145 11.36 0.20 2.02
C ALA A 145 11.45 -0.47 3.39
N VAL A 146 10.31 -0.70 4.03
CA VAL A 146 10.22 -1.44 5.29
C VAL A 146 9.25 -2.59 5.08
N GLU A 147 9.62 -3.79 5.53
CA GLU A 147 8.78 -4.97 5.48
C GLU A 147 8.96 -5.79 6.75
N LEU A 148 7.87 -6.30 7.27
CA LEU A 148 7.86 -7.10 8.50
C LEU A 148 8.23 -8.55 8.22
N ASP A 149 7.64 -9.13 7.16
CA ASP A 149 7.88 -10.53 6.77
C ASP A 149 9.29 -10.72 6.24
N ASP A 150 10.04 -11.64 6.86
CA ASP A 150 11.45 -11.90 6.52
C ASP A 150 11.63 -12.29 5.06
N VAL A 151 10.86 -13.27 4.59
CA VAL A 151 10.98 -13.76 3.21
C VAL A 151 10.65 -12.67 2.21
N SER A 152 9.57 -11.91 2.44
CA SER A 152 9.17 -10.79 1.57
C SER A 152 10.22 -9.68 1.56
N ALA A 153 10.80 -9.35 2.71
CA ALA A 153 11.86 -8.34 2.82
C ALA A 153 13.11 -8.75 2.03
N ARG A 154 13.56 -10.01 2.18
CA ARG A 154 14.72 -10.55 1.44
C ARG A 154 14.44 -10.65 -0.06
N MET A 155 13.22 -11.06 -0.44
CA MET A 155 12.77 -11.07 -1.83
C MET A 155 12.84 -9.68 -2.46
N THR A 156 12.25 -8.69 -1.79
CA THR A 156 12.29 -7.29 -2.23
C THR A 156 13.72 -6.76 -2.30
N LYS A 157 14.58 -7.12 -1.34
CA LYS A 157 16.00 -6.78 -1.38
C LYS A 157 16.71 -7.41 -2.58
N ALA A 158 16.49 -8.70 -2.85
CA ALA A 158 17.09 -9.40 -3.99
C ALA A 158 16.68 -8.77 -5.33
N MET A 159 15.42 -8.32 -5.43
CA MET A 159 14.91 -7.69 -6.65
C MET A 159 15.37 -6.24 -6.86
N TYR A 160 15.49 -5.45 -5.80
CA TYR A 160 15.60 -3.98 -5.95
C TYR A 160 16.88 -3.37 -5.39
N ALA A 161 17.73 -4.09 -4.62
CA ALA A 161 18.95 -3.53 -4.06
C ALA A 161 19.91 -3.00 -5.12
N GLN A 162 20.02 -3.64 -6.27
CA GLN A 162 20.83 -3.18 -7.40
C GLN A 162 20.40 -1.82 -7.96
N TYR A 163 19.15 -1.40 -7.71
CA TYR A 163 18.63 -0.09 -8.08
C TYR A 163 18.74 0.93 -6.93
N GLY A 164 19.51 0.61 -5.89
CA GLY A 164 19.75 1.49 -4.75
C GLY A 164 18.62 1.54 -3.71
N VAL A 165 17.65 0.62 -3.78
CA VAL A 165 16.58 0.53 -2.76
C VAL A 165 17.15 -0.03 -1.47
N LYS A 166 16.94 0.68 -0.36
CA LYS A 166 17.29 0.23 0.99
C LYS A 166 16.09 -0.45 1.63
N VAL A 167 16.19 -1.76 1.87
CA VAL A 167 15.13 -2.55 2.51
C VAL A 167 15.48 -2.81 3.97
N HIS A 168 14.57 -2.48 4.88
CA HIS A 168 14.65 -2.78 6.30
C HIS A 168 13.62 -3.86 6.64
N GLN A 169 14.08 -5.00 7.10
CA GLN A 169 13.22 -6.02 7.69
C GLN A 169 12.94 -5.61 9.13
N SER A 170 11.75 -5.07 9.37
CA SER A 170 11.34 -4.53 10.67
C SER A 170 9.85 -4.21 10.70
N HIS A 171 9.29 -4.11 11.90
CA HIS A 171 8.06 -3.38 12.12
C HIS A 171 8.25 -1.89 11.78
N PHE A 172 7.30 -1.29 11.05
CA PHE A 172 7.36 0.16 10.78
C PHE A 172 7.35 0.97 12.08
N GLU A 173 6.70 0.50 13.11
CA GLU A 173 6.63 1.12 14.42
C GLU A 173 8.00 1.23 15.11
N ARG A 174 8.88 0.25 14.89
CA ARG A 174 10.21 0.14 15.54
C ARG A 174 11.34 0.72 14.70
N VAL A 175 11.18 0.77 13.38
CA VAL A 175 12.26 1.24 12.52
C VAL A 175 12.62 2.70 12.85
N ARG A 176 13.90 2.95 13.02
CA ARG A 176 14.44 4.30 13.28
C ARG A 176 14.81 4.96 11.97
N LEU A 177 13.94 5.81 11.48
CA LEU A 177 14.13 6.60 10.27
C LEU A 177 14.11 8.09 10.63
N PRO A 178 14.84 8.94 9.90
CA PRO A 178 14.89 10.36 10.21
C PRO A 178 13.54 11.04 9.89
N ALA A 179 12.91 11.64 10.90
CA ALA A 179 11.68 12.39 10.73
C ALA A 179 11.88 13.60 9.80
N GLY A 180 10.83 13.95 9.04
CA GLY A 180 10.85 15.11 8.15
C GLY A 180 11.85 15.01 6.99
N SER A 181 12.35 13.82 6.66
CA SER A 181 13.38 13.63 5.63
C SER A 181 12.84 13.13 4.29
N TYR A 182 11.64 12.60 4.26
CA TYR A 182 11.05 12.05 3.05
C TYR A 182 10.21 13.08 2.32
N ASP A 183 10.22 13.00 1.00
CA ASP A 183 9.40 13.80 0.09
C ASP A 183 8.04 13.14 -0.15
N LEU A 184 8.01 11.80 -0.11
CA LEU A 184 6.83 10.97 -0.31
C LEU A 184 6.88 9.75 0.61
N VAL A 185 5.73 9.42 1.22
CA VAL A 185 5.45 8.10 1.78
C VAL A 185 4.29 7.50 1.00
N VAL A 186 4.47 6.31 0.43
CA VAL A 186 3.49 5.67 -0.45
C VAL A 186 3.38 4.19 -0.12
N GLY A 187 2.19 3.60 -0.24
CA GLY A 187 2.02 2.16 -0.02
C GLY A 187 0.59 1.74 0.29
N ASN A 188 0.46 0.48 0.68
CA ASN A 188 -0.76 -0.13 1.17
C ASN A 188 -0.49 -0.67 2.59
N PRO A 189 -0.64 0.15 3.65
CA PRO A 189 -0.41 -0.29 5.02
C PRO A 189 -1.40 -1.38 5.43
N PRO A 190 -1.07 -2.20 6.46
CA PRO A 190 -1.97 -3.22 6.95
C PRO A 190 -3.30 -2.63 7.46
N PHE A 191 -4.41 -3.34 7.24
CA PHE A 191 -5.73 -2.95 7.71
C PHE A 191 -6.08 -3.76 8.97
N GLY A 192 -6.77 -3.16 9.91
CA GLY A 192 -7.26 -3.85 11.09
C GLY A 192 -7.65 -2.90 12.21
N ALA A 193 -8.53 -3.38 13.08
CA ALA A 193 -8.86 -2.70 14.32
C ALA A 193 -7.80 -2.97 15.40
N GLU A 194 -6.98 -4.00 15.21
CA GLU A 194 -5.97 -4.41 16.18
C GLU A 194 -4.89 -3.35 16.32
N GLN A 195 -4.64 -2.98 17.56
CA GLN A 195 -3.45 -2.24 17.93
C GLN A 195 -2.33 -3.26 18.09
N SER A 196 -1.23 -3.08 17.38
CA SER A 196 -0.04 -3.87 17.65
C SER A 196 0.32 -3.77 19.13
N ALA A 197 0.61 -4.90 19.78
CA ALA A 197 1.10 -4.92 21.17
C ALA A 197 2.35 -4.04 21.35
N GLU A 198 3.05 -3.79 20.27
CA GLU A 198 4.23 -2.95 20.14
C GLU A 198 3.94 -1.46 20.30
N LEU A 199 2.68 -1.03 20.09
CA LEU A 199 2.27 0.37 20.09
C LEU A 199 2.01 0.95 21.49
N ARG A 200 2.10 0.16 22.55
CA ARG A 200 1.69 0.58 23.91
C ARG A 200 2.38 1.85 24.42
N ASN A 201 3.58 2.15 23.93
CA ASN A 201 4.42 3.25 24.40
C ASN A 201 4.81 4.26 23.31
N VAL A 202 4.10 4.28 22.18
CA VAL A 202 4.38 5.22 21.08
C VAL A 202 3.23 6.22 20.94
N PRO A 203 3.51 7.42 20.43
CA PRO A 203 2.45 8.35 20.02
C PRO A 203 1.44 7.64 19.10
N PHE A 204 0.15 7.96 19.23
CA PHE A 204 -0.92 7.36 18.42
C PHE A 204 -1.25 5.90 18.72
N ALA A 205 -0.77 5.34 19.84
CA ALA A 205 -1.04 3.95 20.26
C ALA A 205 -2.53 3.59 20.31
N LYS A 206 -3.42 4.58 20.43
CA LYS A 206 -4.88 4.39 20.44
C LYS A 206 -5.52 4.34 19.05
N PHE A 207 -4.76 4.62 17.99
CA PHE A 207 -5.27 4.55 16.63
C PHE A 207 -5.28 3.08 16.14
N SER A 208 -6.21 2.75 15.24
CA SER A 208 -6.13 1.50 14.49
C SER A 208 -4.83 1.47 13.67
N ILE A 209 -4.34 0.28 13.32
CA ILE A 209 -3.03 0.12 12.67
C ILE A 209 -2.87 1.01 11.43
N HIS A 210 -3.87 1.05 10.54
CA HIS A 210 -3.81 1.88 9.33
C HIS A 210 -3.78 3.38 9.65
N ASN A 211 -4.49 3.85 10.68
CA ASN A 211 -4.47 5.25 11.10
C ASN A 211 -3.15 5.62 11.80
N TYR A 212 -2.54 4.67 12.51
CA TYR A 212 -1.19 4.82 13.03
C TYR A 212 -0.17 5.03 11.91
N PHE A 213 -0.26 4.21 10.84
CA PHE A 213 0.63 4.36 9.69
C PHE A 213 0.54 5.74 9.05
N PHE A 214 -0.68 6.31 8.91
CA PHE A 214 -0.83 7.71 8.45
C PHE A 214 -0.14 8.70 9.37
N ALA A 215 -0.37 8.60 10.67
CA ALA A 215 0.20 9.51 11.65
C ALA A 215 1.75 9.47 11.60
N LYS A 216 2.33 8.27 11.63
CA LYS A 216 3.78 8.09 11.55
C LYS A 216 4.34 8.50 10.19
N ALA A 217 3.66 8.19 9.08
CA ALA A 217 4.06 8.63 7.75
C ALA A 217 4.13 10.16 7.65
N LEU A 218 3.16 10.86 8.25
CA LEU A 218 3.16 12.33 8.32
C LEU A 218 4.30 12.89 9.20
N GLU A 219 4.79 12.14 10.19
CA GLU A 219 6.03 12.52 10.88
C GLU A 219 7.25 12.36 9.99
N MET A 220 7.29 11.29 9.16
CA MET A 220 8.42 10.98 8.29
C MET A 220 8.56 11.94 7.11
N VAL A 221 7.46 12.43 6.52
CA VAL A 221 7.54 13.40 5.42
C VAL A 221 7.92 14.79 5.92
N ARG A 222 8.62 15.56 5.08
CA ARG A 222 8.90 16.96 5.33
C ARG A 222 7.62 17.82 5.20
N PRO A 223 7.62 19.06 5.70
CA PRO A 223 6.58 20.03 5.35
C PRO A 223 6.43 20.14 3.82
N GLY A 224 5.19 20.16 3.32
CA GLY A 224 4.86 20.13 1.89
C GLY A 224 5.04 18.77 1.22
N GLY A 225 5.59 17.76 1.89
CA GLY A 225 5.69 16.37 1.40
C GLY A 225 4.34 15.66 1.35
N LEU A 226 4.28 14.54 0.62
CA LEU A 226 3.05 13.81 0.35
C LEU A 226 3.02 12.47 1.08
N VAL A 227 1.82 12.06 1.52
CA VAL A 227 1.51 10.70 1.97
C VAL A 227 0.38 10.18 1.10
N ALA A 228 0.59 9.06 0.40
CA ALA A 228 -0.40 8.45 -0.48
C ALA A 228 -0.59 6.99 -0.11
N PHE A 229 -1.68 6.67 0.56
CA PHE A 229 -1.99 5.32 1.02
C PHE A 229 -3.34 4.82 0.52
N ILE A 230 -3.40 3.51 0.29
CA ILE A 230 -4.66 2.78 0.29
C ILE A 230 -4.96 2.40 1.72
N THR A 231 -6.22 2.47 2.11
CA THR A 231 -6.66 2.15 3.47
C THR A 231 -8.07 1.57 3.44
N SER A 232 -8.49 0.96 4.55
CA SER A 232 -9.89 0.62 4.72
C SER A 232 -10.76 1.89 4.81
N SER A 233 -12.03 1.80 4.46
CA SER A 233 -12.99 2.90 4.65
C SER A 233 -13.05 3.41 6.09
N GLY A 234 -12.52 2.66 7.06
CA GLY A 234 -12.48 3.04 8.47
C GLY A 234 -11.68 4.33 8.75
N THR A 235 -10.72 4.71 7.91
CA THR A 235 -10.05 6.01 8.08
C THR A 235 -11.02 7.17 7.87
N MET A 236 -11.88 7.08 6.87
CA MET A 236 -12.87 8.11 6.57
C MET A 236 -14.16 7.93 7.40
N ASP A 237 -14.66 6.71 7.57
CA ASP A 237 -16.00 6.42 8.05
C ASP A 237 -16.09 5.90 9.50
N ALA A 238 -14.97 5.78 10.25
CA ALA A 238 -15.06 5.39 11.65
C ALA A 238 -15.86 6.41 12.49
N TYR A 239 -16.70 5.93 13.39
CA TYR A 239 -17.47 6.79 14.30
C TYR A 239 -16.57 7.65 15.20
N THR A 240 -15.41 7.12 15.61
CA THR A 240 -14.44 7.89 16.38
C THR A 240 -13.67 8.84 15.46
N ALA A 241 -13.68 10.14 15.77
CA ALA A 241 -13.06 11.17 14.93
C ALA A 241 -11.62 11.54 15.34
N GLY A 242 -11.07 10.96 16.41
CA GLY A 242 -9.79 11.39 16.98
C GLY A 242 -8.61 11.35 16.01
N HIS A 243 -8.52 10.29 15.20
CA HIS A 243 -7.48 10.19 14.17
C HIS A 243 -7.68 11.22 13.06
N ARG A 244 -8.92 11.47 12.60
CA ARG A 244 -9.21 12.49 11.58
C ARG A 244 -8.87 13.89 12.08
N ALA A 245 -9.22 14.21 13.32
CA ALA A 245 -8.86 15.49 13.94
C ALA A 245 -7.33 15.68 13.98
N TYR A 246 -6.60 14.64 14.39
CA TYR A 246 -5.13 14.67 14.37
C TYR A 246 -4.59 14.87 12.94
N LEU A 247 -4.98 14.04 11.99
CA LEU A 247 -4.50 14.12 10.61
C LEU A 247 -4.78 15.50 10.00
N ASN A 248 -5.98 16.06 10.25
CA ASN A 248 -6.35 17.40 9.77
C ASN A 248 -5.51 18.51 10.41
N SER A 249 -5.07 18.33 11.66
CA SER A 249 -4.21 19.33 12.33
C SER A 249 -2.81 19.41 11.71
N VAL A 250 -2.28 18.32 11.17
CA VAL A 250 -0.90 18.24 10.66
C VAL A 250 -0.79 18.19 9.13
N ALA A 251 -1.88 17.89 8.43
CA ALA A 251 -1.89 17.74 6.98
C ALA A 251 -3.18 18.25 6.35
N LYS A 252 -3.13 18.54 5.05
CA LYS A 252 -4.27 18.81 4.20
C LYS A 252 -4.64 17.53 3.46
N LEU A 253 -5.92 17.12 3.49
CA LEU A 253 -6.43 16.09 2.59
C LEU A 253 -6.47 16.66 1.17
N VAL A 254 -5.66 16.14 0.27
CA VAL A 254 -5.60 16.55 -1.14
C VAL A 254 -6.74 15.90 -1.91
N THR A 255 -6.90 14.58 -1.71
CA THR A 255 -8.01 13.81 -2.28
C THR A 255 -8.26 12.55 -1.48
N ALA A 256 -9.52 12.11 -1.50
CA ALA A 256 -9.94 10.77 -1.11
C ALA A 256 -10.74 10.17 -2.27
N ILE A 257 -10.40 8.96 -2.72
CA ILE A 257 -11.13 8.24 -3.76
C ILE A 257 -11.58 6.91 -3.17
N ARG A 258 -12.91 6.71 -3.09
CA ARG A 258 -13.49 5.44 -2.62
C ARG A 258 -13.51 4.43 -3.75
N LEU A 259 -12.88 3.30 -3.48
CA LEU A 259 -12.76 2.19 -4.43
C LEU A 259 -13.92 1.18 -4.27
N PRO A 260 -14.27 0.46 -5.33
CA PRO A 260 -15.27 -0.61 -5.25
C PRO A 260 -14.89 -1.71 -4.24
N GLY A 261 -15.88 -2.27 -3.56
CA GLY A 261 -15.68 -3.33 -2.56
C GLY A 261 -15.06 -4.62 -3.12
N GLY A 262 -15.04 -4.84 -4.41
CA GLY A 262 -14.41 -5.99 -5.07
C GLY A 262 -12.94 -5.77 -5.45
N THR A 263 -12.40 -4.58 -5.27
CA THR A 263 -11.03 -4.22 -5.71
C THR A 263 -9.95 -5.16 -5.15
N PHE A 264 -10.15 -5.70 -3.95
CA PHE A 264 -9.22 -6.61 -3.26
C PHE A 264 -9.79 -8.01 -3.04
N SER A 265 -10.87 -8.39 -3.74
CA SER A 265 -11.64 -9.63 -3.48
C SER A 265 -10.91 -10.94 -3.78
N GLY A 266 -9.79 -10.90 -4.48
CA GLY A 266 -9.01 -12.11 -4.79
C GLY A 266 -8.31 -12.77 -3.58
N ILE A 267 -8.43 -12.22 -2.36
CA ILE A 267 -7.54 -12.58 -1.25
C ILE A 267 -8.27 -12.98 0.02
N ALA A 268 -9.41 -12.40 0.36
CA ALA A 268 -9.97 -12.58 1.71
C ALA A 268 -11.43 -13.04 1.77
N GLY A 269 -12.09 -13.31 0.65
CA GLY A 269 -13.53 -13.69 0.66
C GLY A 269 -14.48 -12.61 1.21
N THR A 270 -13.97 -11.44 1.60
CA THR A 270 -14.72 -10.30 2.12
C THR A 270 -14.55 -9.10 1.20
N SER A 271 -15.67 -8.48 0.81
CA SER A 271 -15.65 -7.23 0.03
C SER A 271 -15.38 -6.05 0.98
N VAL A 272 -14.12 -5.78 1.28
CA VAL A 272 -13.73 -4.59 2.06
C VAL A 272 -13.78 -3.38 1.15
N THR A 273 -14.55 -2.36 1.52
CA THR A 273 -14.49 -1.04 0.87
C THR A 273 -13.22 -0.34 1.32
N THR A 274 -12.45 0.16 0.36
CA THR A 274 -11.18 0.83 0.59
C THR A 274 -11.18 2.23 -0.01
N ASP A 275 -10.30 3.07 0.50
CA ASP A 275 -10.10 4.43 0.04
C ASP A 275 -8.63 4.66 -0.34
N LEU A 276 -8.39 5.31 -1.47
CA LEU A 276 -7.12 5.94 -1.77
C LEU A 276 -7.12 7.35 -1.17
N LEU A 277 -6.21 7.62 -0.24
CA LEU A 277 -6.09 8.92 0.41
C LEU A 277 -4.72 9.53 0.10
N ILE A 278 -4.73 10.79 -0.31
CA ILE A 278 -3.50 11.57 -0.49
C ILE A 278 -3.55 12.79 0.42
N PHE A 279 -2.55 12.89 1.30
CA PHE A 279 -2.34 14.02 2.20
C PHE A 279 -1.09 14.79 1.82
N GLN A 280 -1.11 16.11 2.04
CA GLN A 280 0.07 16.96 2.01
C GLN A 280 0.34 17.49 3.41
N LYS A 281 1.54 17.25 3.95
CA LYS A 281 1.92 17.77 5.27
C LYS A 281 1.93 19.29 5.25
N ARG A 282 1.29 19.90 6.27
CA ARG A 282 1.26 21.35 6.41
C ARG A 282 2.66 21.92 6.66
N GLU A 283 2.91 23.11 6.18
CA GLU A 283 4.09 23.87 6.56
C GLU A 283 3.91 24.44 7.98
N ALA A 284 4.99 24.45 8.77
CA ALA A 284 4.94 24.84 10.19
C ALA A 284 4.41 26.27 10.44
N LYS A 285 4.35 27.12 9.40
CA LYS A 285 3.85 28.50 9.46
C LYS A 285 2.40 28.67 8.99
N ALA A 286 1.82 27.66 8.34
CA ALA A 286 0.44 27.71 7.93
C ALA A 286 -0.42 27.44 9.18
N ALA A 287 -1.03 28.48 9.74
CA ALA A 287 -2.08 28.30 10.74
C ALA A 287 -3.07 27.26 10.19
N ALA A 288 -3.42 26.28 11.02
CA ALA A 288 -4.36 25.26 10.65
C ALA A 288 -5.68 25.89 10.24
N SER A 289 -5.85 26.16 8.96
CA SER A 289 -7.19 26.38 8.44
C SER A 289 -7.87 25.01 8.57
N TYR A 290 -8.65 24.88 9.61
CA TYR A 290 -9.49 23.72 9.81
C TYR A 290 -10.41 23.60 8.60
N GLU A 291 -10.22 22.55 7.79
CA GLU A 291 -11.17 22.20 6.73
C GLU A 291 -12.10 21.12 7.30
N PRO A 292 -13.27 21.48 7.86
CA PRO A 292 -14.10 20.57 8.64
C PRO A 292 -14.76 19.47 7.81
N LYS A 293 -14.83 19.64 6.48
CA LYS A 293 -15.69 18.84 5.59
C LYS A 293 -15.30 17.35 5.43
N TRP A 294 -14.22 16.88 6.05
CA TRP A 294 -13.90 15.45 6.05
C TRP A 294 -13.72 14.86 7.46
N ALA A 295 -13.97 15.65 8.49
CA ALA A 295 -13.92 15.19 9.88
C ALA A 295 -15.21 14.49 10.33
N GLU A 296 -16.34 14.81 9.71
CA GLU A 296 -17.68 14.43 10.14
C GLU A 296 -18.24 13.25 9.33
N LEU A 297 -19.02 12.40 10.02
CA LEU A 297 -19.89 11.41 9.39
C LEU A 297 -21.29 11.98 9.21
N VAL A 298 -21.85 11.77 8.04
CA VAL A 298 -23.18 12.26 7.68
C VAL A 298 -24.02 11.14 7.06
N ARG A 299 -25.33 11.29 7.17
CA ARG A 299 -26.27 10.39 6.51
C ARG A 299 -26.28 10.64 5.00
N VAL A 300 -26.16 9.57 4.21
CA VAL A 300 -26.28 9.66 2.74
C VAL A 300 -27.74 9.85 2.38
N PRO A 301 -28.12 10.98 1.74
CA PRO A 301 -29.46 11.16 1.21
C PRO A 301 -29.76 10.11 0.16
N THR A 302 -30.98 9.57 0.14
CA THR A 302 -31.43 8.59 -0.87
C THR A 302 -31.40 9.14 -2.30
N SER A 303 -31.56 10.46 -2.44
CA SER A 303 -31.43 11.17 -3.71
C SER A 303 -29.98 11.42 -4.15
N SER A 304 -28.99 11.12 -3.30
CA SER A 304 -27.59 11.32 -3.65
C SER A 304 -27.17 10.35 -4.76
N ARG A 305 -26.37 10.86 -5.71
CA ARG A 305 -25.85 10.04 -6.81
C ARG A 305 -24.95 8.88 -6.35
N ILE A 306 -24.37 8.98 -5.14
CA ILE A 306 -23.56 7.89 -4.57
C ILE A 306 -24.41 6.86 -3.80
N CYS A 307 -25.70 7.12 -3.58
CA CYS A 307 -26.59 6.18 -2.91
C CYS A 307 -27.01 5.08 -3.89
N GLY A 308 -26.80 3.83 -3.49
CA GLY A 308 -27.37 2.65 -4.14
C GLY A 308 -28.62 2.17 -3.41
N SER A 309 -29.14 1.00 -3.76
CA SER A 309 -30.24 0.37 -3.04
C SER A 309 -29.82 0.02 -1.61
N SER A 310 -30.56 0.46 -0.62
CA SER A 310 -30.29 0.16 0.80
C SER A 310 -31.56 0.14 1.59
N SER A 311 -31.71 -0.85 2.44
CA SER A 311 -32.82 -0.98 3.41
C SER A 311 -32.55 -0.17 4.70
N THR A 312 -31.33 0.32 4.90
CA THR A 312 -30.92 1.05 6.11
C THR A 312 -30.30 2.40 5.75
N ALA A 313 -30.28 3.31 6.71
CA ALA A 313 -29.60 4.59 6.55
C ALA A 313 -28.08 4.36 6.39
N LEU A 314 -27.54 4.78 5.26
CA LEU A 314 -26.10 4.76 5.01
C LEU A 314 -25.44 5.97 5.67
N MET A 315 -24.31 5.73 6.32
CA MET A 315 -23.43 6.78 6.84
C MET A 315 -22.14 6.77 6.08
N THR A 316 -21.60 7.93 5.75
CA THR A 316 -20.28 8.09 5.12
C THR A 316 -19.66 9.41 5.54
N ASN A 317 -18.39 9.58 5.27
CA ASN A 317 -17.72 10.85 5.49
C ASN A 317 -18.34 11.95 4.63
N GLU A 318 -18.54 13.16 5.20
CA GLU A 318 -19.10 14.32 4.51
C GLU A 318 -18.35 14.64 3.21
N TYR A 319 -17.05 14.39 3.18
CA TYR A 319 -16.21 14.57 1.99
C TYR A 319 -16.84 13.94 0.74
N PHE A 320 -17.37 12.72 0.85
CA PHE A 320 -17.96 12.01 -0.29
C PHE A 320 -19.32 12.53 -0.74
N LEU A 321 -20.01 13.31 0.09
CA LEU A 321 -21.21 14.05 -0.34
C LEU A 321 -20.84 15.35 -1.05
N VAL A 322 -19.75 15.99 -0.63
CA VAL A 322 -19.22 17.21 -1.28
C VAL A 322 -18.52 16.85 -2.60
N HIS A 323 -17.82 15.71 -2.64
CA HIS A 323 -17.09 15.18 -3.79
C HIS A 323 -17.63 13.82 -4.23
N PRO A 324 -18.90 13.76 -4.67
CA PRO A 324 -19.54 12.49 -5.03
C PRO A 324 -18.89 11.83 -6.26
N GLU A 325 -18.14 12.57 -7.07
CA GLU A 325 -17.33 12.06 -8.18
C GLU A 325 -16.20 11.14 -7.71
N ASN A 326 -15.74 11.32 -6.49
CA ASN A 326 -14.65 10.51 -5.91
C ASN A 326 -15.12 9.18 -5.32
N VAL A 327 -16.40 8.83 -5.43
CA VAL A 327 -16.91 7.49 -5.14
C VAL A 327 -17.03 6.72 -6.46
N ILE A 328 -16.14 5.74 -6.66
CA ILE A 328 -16.18 4.87 -7.84
C ILE A 328 -17.25 3.79 -7.62
N GLY A 329 -18.50 4.11 -7.96
CA GLY A 329 -19.65 3.23 -7.77
C GLY A 329 -20.75 3.84 -6.92
N LYS A 330 -21.51 2.96 -6.24
CA LYS A 330 -22.62 3.34 -5.36
C LYS A 330 -22.52 2.65 -4.01
N LEU A 331 -22.81 3.40 -2.95
CA LEU A 331 -22.82 2.91 -1.59
C LEU A 331 -24.10 2.11 -1.33
N GLN A 332 -23.96 0.93 -0.75
CA GLN A 332 -25.07 0.04 -0.39
C GLN A 332 -24.85 -0.54 1.01
N SER A 333 -25.92 -0.93 1.69
CA SER A 333 -25.81 -1.74 2.90
C SER A 333 -25.55 -3.20 2.52
N ALA A 334 -24.67 -3.83 3.27
CA ALA A 334 -24.43 -5.27 3.18
C ALA A 334 -24.37 -5.86 4.58
N SER A 335 -24.85 -7.08 4.74
CA SER A 335 -24.74 -7.82 5.98
C SER A 335 -23.32 -8.37 6.14
N THR A 336 -22.76 -8.27 7.33
CA THR A 336 -21.52 -8.96 7.69
C THR A 336 -21.80 -10.41 8.06
N GLN A 337 -20.81 -11.28 7.98
CA GLN A 337 -20.91 -12.67 8.42
C GLN A 337 -21.26 -12.85 9.92
N TYR A 338 -21.12 -11.79 10.71
CA TYR A 338 -21.46 -11.75 12.13
C TYR A 338 -22.80 -11.07 12.42
N GLY A 339 -23.68 -10.90 11.40
CA GLY A 339 -25.00 -10.31 11.56
C GLY A 339 -25.06 -8.79 11.67
N GLY A 340 -23.92 -8.09 11.56
CA GLY A 340 -23.84 -6.63 11.50
C GLY A 340 -24.15 -6.09 10.12
N GLN A 341 -24.30 -4.74 10.02
CA GLN A 341 -24.42 -4.01 8.77
C GLN A 341 -23.12 -3.26 8.47
N THR A 342 -22.71 -3.28 7.23
CA THR A 342 -21.56 -2.52 6.72
C THR A 342 -21.94 -1.78 5.44
N VAL A 343 -21.16 -0.75 5.10
CA VAL A 343 -21.32 -0.02 3.84
C VAL A 343 -20.34 -0.58 2.84
N VAL A 344 -20.84 -1.02 1.69
CA VAL A 344 -20.03 -1.48 0.55
C VAL A 344 -20.22 -0.54 -0.62
N CYS A 345 -19.18 -0.39 -1.43
CA CYS A 345 -19.24 0.37 -2.68
C CYS A 345 -19.31 -0.62 -3.85
N LYS A 346 -20.40 -0.63 -4.62
CA LYS A 346 -20.58 -1.48 -5.80
C LYS A 346 -20.35 -0.71 -7.08
N PHE A 347 -19.65 -1.34 -7.99
CA PHE A 347 -19.32 -0.81 -9.31
C PHE A 347 -19.22 -1.96 -10.33
N ASP A 348 -19.84 -1.78 -11.50
CA ASP A 348 -19.89 -2.78 -12.57
C ASP A 348 -19.12 -2.31 -13.82
N GLY A 349 -18.29 -1.28 -13.70
CA GLY A 349 -17.52 -0.70 -14.81
C GLY A 349 -16.04 -1.07 -14.79
N ASP A 350 -15.29 -0.47 -15.69
CA ASP A 350 -13.82 -0.58 -15.74
C ASP A 350 -13.18 0.30 -14.67
N LEU A 351 -12.55 -0.35 -13.68
CA LEU A 351 -11.87 0.34 -12.58
C LEU A 351 -10.67 1.17 -13.06
N ALA A 352 -9.90 0.67 -14.01
CA ALA A 352 -8.73 1.37 -14.51
C ALA A 352 -9.13 2.67 -15.20
N GLN A 353 -10.15 2.64 -16.06
CA GLN A 353 -10.71 3.82 -16.71
C GLN A 353 -11.26 4.80 -15.67
N ALA A 354 -12.05 4.33 -14.71
CA ALA A 354 -12.64 5.20 -13.68
C ALA A 354 -11.55 5.89 -12.83
N LEU A 355 -10.48 5.19 -12.50
CA LEU A 355 -9.33 5.76 -11.78
C LEU A 355 -8.61 6.83 -12.63
N GLN A 356 -8.38 6.57 -13.92
CA GLN A 356 -7.76 7.55 -14.83
C GLN A 356 -8.58 8.84 -14.90
N GLU A 357 -9.91 8.75 -15.00
CA GLU A 357 -10.81 9.90 -15.01
C GLU A 357 -10.71 10.69 -13.69
N ARG A 358 -10.63 10.00 -12.53
CA ARG A 358 -10.48 10.67 -11.22
C ARG A 358 -9.13 11.36 -11.10
N VAL A 359 -8.05 10.69 -11.52
CA VAL A 359 -6.71 11.28 -11.55
C VAL A 359 -6.67 12.51 -12.47
N ALA A 360 -7.27 12.44 -13.66
CA ALA A 360 -7.32 13.57 -14.59
C ALA A 360 -8.07 14.80 -14.05
N ALA A 361 -9.01 14.60 -13.12
CA ALA A 361 -9.76 15.68 -12.47
C ALA A 361 -9.04 16.28 -11.23
N MET A 362 -7.94 15.68 -10.77
CA MET A 362 -7.21 16.19 -9.60
C MET A 362 -6.50 17.52 -9.92
N PRO A 363 -6.18 18.33 -8.90
CA PRO A 363 -5.38 19.53 -9.07
C PRO A 363 -3.98 19.21 -9.59
N GLU A 364 -3.36 20.15 -10.29
CA GLU A 364 -2.01 20.01 -10.81
C GLU A 364 -0.98 20.78 -9.99
N GLY A 365 0.22 20.23 -9.88
CA GLY A 365 1.41 20.96 -9.43
C GLY A 365 1.35 21.51 -8.00
N ILE A 366 0.60 20.91 -7.11
CA ILE A 366 0.53 21.37 -5.72
C ILE A 366 1.75 20.97 -4.89
N TYR A 367 2.45 19.88 -5.28
CA TYR A 367 3.70 19.49 -4.66
C TYR A 367 4.83 20.40 -5.17
N LYS A 368 5.67 20.86 -4.23
CA LYS A 368 6.89 21.62 -4.54
C LYS A 368 8.10 20.80 -4.12
N ALA A 369 8.97 20.51 -5.08
CA ALA A 369 10.23 19.84 -4.80
C ALA A 369 11.07 20.66 -3.81
N ARG A 370 11.88 19.96 -3.01
CA ARG A 370 12.84 20.63 -2.11
C ARG A 370 13.80 21.48 -2.98
N ALA A 371 14.04 22.73 -2.60
CA ALA A 371 15.10 23.52 -3.19
C ALA A 371 16.44 22.74 -3.09
N LYS A 372 17.17 22.59 -4.19
CA LYS A 372 18.48 21.94 -4.17
C LYS A 372 19.40 22.72 -3.23
N SER A 373 19.88 22.06 -2.17
CA SER A 373 20.93 22.64 -1.33
C SER A 373 22.24 22.69 -2.14
N PRO A 374 23.00 23.78 -2.13
CA PRO A 374 24.27 23.86 -2.84
C PRO A 374 25.28 22.76 -2.48
N ALA A 375 25.15 22.16 -1.29
CA ALA A 375 26.01 21.05 -0.84
C ALA A 375 25.70 19.69 -1.52
N ALA A 376 24.59 19.54 -2.23
CA ALA A 376 24.23 18.27 -2.89
C ALA A 376 24.89 18.10 -4.29
N GLU A 377 25.53 19.12 -4.82
CA GLU A 377 26.23 19.03 -6.12
C GLU A 377 27.63 18.38 -6.01
N SER A 378 28.22 18.31 -4.80
CA SER A 378 29.56 17.73 -4.59
C SER A 378 29.58 16.21 -4.37
N GLN A 379 28.45 15.54 -4.30
CA GLN A 379 28.34 14.07 -4.27
C GLN A 379 27.60 13.54 -5.52
N LYS A 380 28.07 13.90 -6.71
CA LYS A 380 27.87 13.03 -7.87
C LYS A 380 28.74 11.79 -7.65
N ALA A 381 28.21 10.81 -6.93
CA ALA A 381 28.65 9.44 -7.11
C ALA A 381 28.50 9.13 -8.60
N GLU A 382 29.55 8.61 -9.22
CA GLU A 382 29.58 8.16 -10.59
C GLU A 382 28.33 7.34 -10.90
N VAL A 383 27.45 7.95 -11.67
CA VAL A 383 26.33 7.24 -12.29
C VAL A 383 26.99 6.31 -13.29
N VAL A 384 27.09 5.03 -12.94
CA VAL A 384 27.44 3.98 -13.89
C VAL A 384 26.46 4.14 -15.05
N GLN A 385 27.02 4.47 -16.20
CA GLN A 385 26.25 4.69 -17.43
C GLN A 385 25.48 3.42 -17.75
N LEU A 386 24.15 3.47 -17.61
CA LEU A 386 23.22 2.39 -17.94
C LEU A 386 23.14 2.08 -19.45
N ASP A 387 23.95 2.74 -20.27
CA ASP A 387 24.00 2.53 -21.73
C ASP A 387 24.86 1.33 -22.19
N GLN A 388 25.52 0.62 -21.28
CA GLN A 388 26.34 -0.54 -21.65
C GLN A 388 25.56 -1.86 -21.74
N TRP A 389 24.24 -1.90 -21.50
CA TRP A 389 23.44 -3.14 -21.52
C TRP A 389 22.44 -3.21 -22.68
N ARG A 390 22.71 -2.44 -23.75
CA ARG A 390 22.05 -2.59 -25.05
C ARG A 390 23.01 -3.23 -26.05
N ARG A 391 23.45 -4.44 -25.81
CA ARG A 391 23.97 -5.35 -26.85
C ARG A 391 23.71 -6.78 -26.46
#